data_ebd6ab7430a207db3844c3b7f688e12d
#
_entry.id   ebd6ab7430a207db3844c3b7f688e12d
#
_cell.length_a   1.000
_cell.length_b   1.000
_cell.length_c   1.000
_cell.angle_alpha   90.00
_cell.angle_beta   90.00
_cell.angle_gamma   90.00
#
_symmetry.space_group_name_H-M   'P 1'
#
loop_
_entity.id
_entity.type
_entity.pdbx_description
1 polymer ?
#
loop_
_entity_poly.entity_id
_entity_poly.type
_entity_poly.pdbx_seq_one_letter_code
_entity_poly.pdbx_strand_id
1 'polypeptide(L)'
;MHIIFGTEHIEDIRKDGNHTILELDTIRPRPGADPVVAYCVVSAIPLTEISQTEAYIVWHQDLIKAYKARDWEECVRCLNALGGKFNGELDSFYNELRERIRLMMKNPPDPDWDGVYEPRKIPEDNIQ
;
A
#
# COMPACT_ATOMS: atom_id res chain seq x y z
N MET A 1 11.28 6.35 3.07
CA MET A 1 10.21 6.42 2.04
C MET A 1 9.52 7.77 2.13
N HIS A 2 9.25 8.37 1.01
CA HIS A 2 8.57 9.66 0.95
C HIS A 2 7.13 9.45 0.47
N ILE A 3 6.15 9.92 1.25
CA ILE A 3 4.73 9.68 0.97
C ILE A 3 4.09 10.95 0.41
N ILE A 4 3.31 10.78 -0.65
CA ILE A 4 2.59 11.87 -1.31
C ILE A 4 1.11 11.50 -1.37
N PHE A 5 0.26 12.43 -0.93
CA PHE A 5 -1.19 12.26 -0.99
C PHE A 5 -1.77 13.03 -2.17
N GLY A 6 -2.62 12.35 -2.92
CA GLY A 6 -3.30 12.93 -4.06
C GLY A 6 -2.62 12.66 -5.39
N THR A 7 -3.43 12.41 -6.40
CA THR A 7 -2.96 12.01 -7.73
C THR A 7 -2.41 13.19 -8.52
N GLU A 8 -2.86 14.40 -8.21
CA GLU A 8 -2.51 15.61 -8.98
C GLU A 8 -1.02 15.93 -8.96
N HIS A 9 -0.30 15.53 -7.91
CA HIS A 9 1.13 15.79 -7.79
C HIS A 9 2.00 14.70 -8.43
N ILE A 10 1.41 13.53 -8.67
CA ILE A 10 2.16 12.36 -9.14
C ILE A 10 2.66 12.54 -10.57
N GLU A 11 1.85 13.16 -11.44
CA GLU A 11 2.24 13.37 -12.82
C GLU A 11 3.48 14.24 -12.95
N ASP A 12 3.60 15.27 -12.11
CA ASP A 12 4.78 16.14 -12.12
C ASP A 12 6.04 15.37 -11.72
N ILE A 13 5.94 14.49 -10.74
CA ILE A 13 7.07 13.68 -10.30
C ILE A 13 7.44 12.64 -11.37
N ARG A 14 6.44 12.05 -12.04
CA ARG A 14 6.68 11.08 -13.13
C ARG A 14 7.41 11.70 -14.31
N LYS A 15 7.16 12.96 -14.59
CA LYS A 15 7.84 13.67 -15.69
C LYS A 15 9.35 13.75 -15.52
N ASP A 16 9.81 13.68 -14.28
CA ASP A 16 11.22 13.69 -13.96
C ASP A 16 11.92 12.40 -14.41
N GLY A 17 11.17 11.29 -14.51
CA GLY A 17 11.68 10.04 -15.08
C GLY A 17 12.67 9.27 -14.22
N ASN A 18 13.03 9.79 -13.05
CA ASN A 18 14.08 9.22 -12.21
C ASN A 18 13.58 8.58 -10.93
N HIS A 19 12.26 8.48 -10.78
CA HIS A 19 11.67 8.01 -9.52
C HIS A 19 10.79 6.79 -9.76
N THR A 20 10.85 5.86 -8.82
CA THR A 20 9.90 4.76 -8.73
C THR A 20 8.77 5.19 -7.80
N ILE A 21 7.55 5.18 -8.32
CA ILE A 21 6.36 5.59 -7.58
C ILE A 21 5.44 4.41 -7.43
N LEU A 22 5.03 4.14 -6.19
CA LEU A 22 4.15 3.01 -5.87
C LEU A 22 2.89 3.51 -5.19
N GLU A 23 1.74 2.99 -5.61
CA GLU A 23 0.50 3.24 -4.89
C GLU A 23 0.51 2.46 -3.58
N LEU A 24 0.19 3.11 -2.48
CA LEU A 24 0.15 2.46 -1.17
C LEU A 24 -1.27 2.14 -0.74
N ASP A 25 -2.15 3.12 -0.81
CA ASP A 25 -3.45 3.00 -0.17
C ASP A 25 -4.42 4.02 -0.73
N THR A 26 -5.71 3.76 -0.56
CA THR A 26 -6.76 4.75 -0.78
C THR A 26 -7.46 4.95 0.55
N ILE A 27 -7.48 6.17 1.04
CA ILE A 27 -7.88 6.49 2.40
C ILE A 27 -9.01 7.52 2.35
N ARG A 28 -10.06 7.29 3.16
CA ARG A 28 -11.04 8.32 3.46
C ARG A 28 -10.68 8.90 4.83
N PRO A 29 -10.14 10.13 4.87
CA PRO A 29 -9.58 10.66 6.13
C PRO A 29 -10.63 10.91 7.21
N ARG A 30 -11.89 11.11 6.79
CA ARG A 30 -13.00 11.26 7.73
C ARG A 30 -14.30 10.84 7.04
N PRO A 31 -15.35 10.49 7.79
CA PRO A 31 -16.63 10.11 7.18
C PRO A 31 -17.16 11.22 6.26
N GLY A 32 -17.60 10.82 5.07
CA GLY A 32 -18.13 11.75 4.08
C GLY A 32 -17.10 12.51 3.26
N ALA A 33 -15.81 12.38 3.57
CA ALA A 33 -14.76 12.99 2.76
C ALA A 33 -14.50 12.17 1.50
N ASP A 34 -13.96 12.83 0.48
CA ASP A 34 -13.53 12.13 -0.74
C ASP A 34 -12.31 11.26 -0.44
N PRO A 35 -12.21 10.07 -1.07
CA PRO A 35 -11.02 9.25 -0.92
C PRO A 35 -9.78 9.93 -1.49
N VAL A 36 -8.64 9.72 -0.84
CA VAL A 36 -7.36 10.23 -1.29
C VAL A 36 -6.42 9.05 -1.48
N VAL A 37 -5.75 8.99 -2.63
CA VAL A 37 -4.77 7.95 -2.91
C VAL A 37 -3.42 8.38 -2.34
N ALA A 38 -2.78 7.51 -1.59
CA ALA A 38 -1.44 7.71 -1.06
C ALA A 38 -0.44 6.95 -1.92
N TYR A 39 0.64 7.62 -2.27
CA TYR A 39 1.74 7.04 -3.04
C TYR A 39 3.04 7.18 -2.25
N CYS A 40 4.02 6.35 -2.57
CA CYS A 40 5.37 6.58 -2.11
C CYS A 40 6.33 6.75 -3.28
N VAL A 41 7.37 7.53 -3.04
CA VAL A 41 8.50 7.67 -3.95
C VAL A 41 9.66 6.92 -3.32
N VAL A 42 10.16 5.91 -4.03
CA VAL A 42 11.25 5.08 -3.56
C VAL A 42 12.57 5.71 -3.98
N SER A 43 13.57 5.62 -3.12
CA SER A 43 14.92 6.15 -3.40
C SER A 43 15.51 5.54 -4.67
N ALA A 44 16.45 6.26 -5.27
CA ALA A 44 17.14 5.81 -6.48
C ALA A 44 17.69 4.40 -6.30
N ILE A 45 17.45 3.56 -7.32
CA ILE A 45 17.82 2.16 -7.28
C ILE A 45 19.11 1.97 -8.06
N PRO A 46 20.11 1.25 -7.51
CA PRO A 46 21.33 0.96 -8.26
C PRO A 46 21.03 0.21 -9.56
N LEU A 47 21.78 0.53 -10.62
CA LEU A 47 21.60 -0.11 -11.92
C LEU A 47 21.68 -1.64 -11.84
N THR A 48 22.48 -2.17 -10.93
CA THR A 48 22.64 -3.61 -10.74
C THR A 48 21.37 -4.30 -10.20
N GLU A 49 20.42 -3.52 -9.67
CA GLU A 49 19.20 -4.06 -9.05
C GLU A 49 17.93 -3.74 -9.83
N ILE A 50 18.04 -3.08 -10.98
CA ILE A 50 16.87 -2.62 -11.73
C ILE A 50 15.95 -3.77 -12.13
N SER A 51 16.50 -4.87 -12.66
CA SER A 51 15.67 -6.00 -13.10
C SER A 51 14.94 -6.66 -11.95
N GLN A 52 15.59 -6.77 -10.79
CA GLN A 52 14.96 -7.32 -9.59
C GLN A 52 13.85 -6.39 -9.08
N THR A 53 14.11 -5.09 -9.15
CA THR A 53 13.14 -4.09 -8.71
C THR A 53 11.87 -4.12 -9.55
N GLU A 54 11.97 -4.38 -10.84
CA GLU A 54 10.78 -4.54 -11.69
C GLU A 54 9.88 -5.65 -11.18
N ALA A 55 10.45 -6.77 -10.75
CA ALA A 55 9.67 -7.86 -10.13
C ALA A 55 9.00 -7.39 -8.84
N TYR A 56 9.72 -6.65 -8.01
CA TYR A 56 9.16 -6.15 -6.73
C TYR A 56 8.00 -5.19 -6.98
N ILE A 57 8.10 -4.35 -8.01
CA ILE A 57 7.01 -3.45 -8.38
C ILE A 57 5.76 -4.24 -8.75
N VAL A 58 5.91 -5.30 -9.53
CA VAL A 58 4.77 -6.16 -9.90
C VAL A 58 4.17 -6.81 -8.66
N TRP A 59 5.00 -7.33 -7.77
CA TRP A 59 4.50 -7.95 -6.52
C TRP A 59 3.76 -6.94 -5.65
N HIS A 60 4.27 -5.71 -5.60
CA HIS A 60 3.59 -4.65 -4.85
C HIS A 60 2.23 -4.30 -5.48
N GLN A 61 2.17 -4.21 -6.81
CA GLN A 61 0.91 -3.96 -7.51
C GLN A 61 -0.08 -5.10 -7.27
N ASP A 62 0.39 -6.34 -7.28
CA ASP A 62 -0.43 -7.51 -6.96
C ASP A 62 -0.97 -7.45 -5.54
N LEU A 63 -0.16 -6.98 -4.59
CA LEU A 63 -0.58 -6.80 -3.20
C LEU A 63 -1.73 -5.81 -3.10
N ILE A 64 -1.59 -4.65 -3.72
CA ILE A 64 -2.63 -3.61 -3.66
C ILE A 64 -3.92 -4.11 -4.32
N LYS A 65 -3.81 -4.79 -5.46
CA LYS A 65 -4.95 -5.38 -6.14
C LYS A 65 -5.65 -6.43 -5.28
N ALA A 66 -4.88 -7.32 -4.67
CA ALA A 66 -5.41 -8.36 -3.80
C ALA A 66 -6.10 -7.77 -2.57
N TYR A 67 -5.53 -6.71 -2.00
CA TYR A 67 -6.10 -6.02 -0.85
C TYR A 67 -7.49 -5.47 -1.20
N LYS A 68 -7.60 -4.76 -2.32
CA LYS A 68 -8.89 -4.21 -2.77
C LYS A 68 -9.90 -5.29 -3.12
N ALA A 69 -9.44 -6.44 -3.58
CA ALA A 69 -10.29 -7.59 -3.90
C ALA A 69 -10.63 -8.44 -2.68
N ARG A 70 -10.09 -8.10 -1.50
CA ARG A 70 -10.29 -8.84 -0.25
C ARG A 70 -9.72 -10.26 -0.33
N ASP A 71 -8.72 -10.45 -1.16
CA ASP A 71 -8.02 -11.72 -1.27
C ASP A 71 -6.86 -11.74 -0.26
N TRP A 72 -7.23 -12.02 0.99
CA TRP A 72 -6.29 -11.93 2.11
C TRP A 72 -5.15 -12.94 2.01
N GLU A 73 -5.43 -14.11 1.47
CA GLU A 73 -4.41 -15.15 1.28
C GLU A 73 -3.33 -14.67 0.32
N GLU A 74 -3.73 -14.09 -0.80
CA GLU A 74 -2.80 -13.52 -1.76
C GLU A 74 -2.04 -12.32 -1.17
N CYS A 75 -2.70 -11.50 -0.36
CA CYS A 75 -2.06 -10.41 0.35
C CYS A 75 -0.91 -10.91 1.23
N VAL A 76 -1.15 -11.95 1.99
CA VAL A 76 -0.13 -12.52 2.88
C VAL A 76 1.03 -13.07 2.06
N ARG A 77 0.74 -13.74 0.95
CA ARG A 77 1.77 -14.26 0.06
C ARG A 77 2.66 -13.13 -0.49
N CYS A 78 2.04 -12.05 -0.95
CA CYS A 78 2.77 -10.89 -1.47
C CYS A 78 3.59 -10.22 -0.37
N LEU A 79 3.02 -10.05 0.82
CA LEU A 79 3.71 -9.42 1.95
C LEU A 79 4.94 -10.23 2.35
N ASN A 80 4.82 -11.56 2.36
CA ASN A 80 5.96 -12.43 2.69
C ASN A 80 7.08 -12.29 1.66
N ALA A 81 6.74 -12.10 0.38
CA ALA A 81 7.73 -11.92 -0.67
C ALA A 81 8.39 -10.53 -0.63
N LEU A 82 7.66 -9.52 -0.18
CA LEU A 82 8.10 -8.12 -0.25
C LEU A 82 8.93 -7.67 0.96
N GLY A 83 8.94 -8.41 2.04
CA GLY A 83 9.71 -8.03 3.23
C GLY A 83 11.18 -7.84 2.89
N GLY A 84 11.75 -6.71 3.29
CA GLY A 84 13.14 -6.36 3.04
C GLY A 84 13.46 -5.87 1.64
N LYS A 85 12.50 -5.96 0.70
CA LYS A 85 12.70 -5.45 -0.65
C LYS A 85 12.67 -3.91 -0.65
N PHE A 86 13.06 -3.29 -1.77
CA PHE A 86 13.20 -1.83 -1.84
C PHE A 86 14.12 -1.28 -0.73
N ASN A 87 15.18 -2.01 -0.37
CA ASN A 87 16.09 -1.65 0.72
C ASN A 87 15.38 -1.49 2.07
N GLY A 88 14.25 -2.16 2.26
CA GLY A 88 13.48 -2.06 3.50
C GLY A 88 12.70 -0.77 3.67
N GLU A 89 12.69 0.09 2.67
CA GLU A 89 12.02 1.40 2.79
C GLU A 89 10.52 1.30 3.00
N LEU A 90 9.89 0.22 2.53
CA LEU A 90 8.45 0.01 2.67
C LEU A 90 8.10 -0.95 3.81
N ASP A 91 9.06 -1.43 4.57
CA ASP A 91 8.79 -2.45 5.58
C ASP A 91 7.80 -1.98 6.64
N SER A 92 7.87 -0.72 7.07
CA SER A 92 6.91 -0.21 8.05
C SER A 92 5.49 -0.19 7.50
N PHE A 93 5.32 0.17 6.22
CA PHE A 93 4.02 0.11 5.56
C PHE A 93 3.53 -1.34 5.45
N TYR A 94 4.39 -2.26 5.04
CA TYR A 94 4.02 -3.67 4.91
C TYR A 94 3.63 -4.28 6.26
N ASN A 95 4.32 -3.93 7.32
CA ASN A 95 3.99 -4.41 8.66
C ASN A 95 2.64 -3.85 9.14
N GLU A 96 2.39 -2.58 8.88
CA GLU A 96 1.11 -1.96 9.19
C GLU A 96 -0.03 -2.60 8.40
N LEU A 97 0.18 -2.84 7.11
CA LEU A 97 -0.83 -3.46 6.27
C LEU A 97 -1.11 -4.90 6.70
N ARG A 98 -0.07 -5.64 7.08
CA ARG A 98 -0.22 -6.99 7.60
C ARG A 98 -1.12 -7.01 8.84
N GLU A 99 -0.91 -6.07 9.75
CA GLU A 99 -1.72 -5.97 10.96
C GLU A 99 -3.16 -5.56 10.63
N ARG A 100 -3.32 -4.64 9.70
CA ARG A 100 -4.66 -4.23 9.23
C ARG A 100 -5.41 -5.41 8.62
N ILE A 101 -4.75 -6.21 7.80
CA ILE A 101 -5.35 -7.39 7.17
C ILE A 101 -5.73 -8.41 8.25
N ARG A 102 -4.89 -8.60 9.26
CA ARG A 102 -5.21 -9.48 10.38
C ARG A 102 -6.52 -9.06 11.05
N LEU A 103 -6.69 -7.77 11.29
CA LEU A 103 -7.91 -7.24 11.89
C LEU A 103 -9.12 -7.39 10.94
N MET A 104 -8.92 -7.18 9.65
CA MET A 104 -9.98 -7.34 8.66
C MET A 104 -10.42 -8.80 8.49
N MET A 105 -9.50 -9.74 8.64
CA MET A 105 -9.85 -11.17 8.64
C MET A 105 -10.68 -11.54 9.85
N LYS A 106 -10.43 -10.88 10.98
CA LYS A 106 -11.17 -11.09 12.21
C LYS A 106 -12.53 -10.40 12.19
N ASN A 107 -12.59 -9.21 11.60
CA ASN A 107 -13.78 -8.39 11.45
C ASN A 107 -13.90 -7.97 9.98
N PRO A 108 -14.45 -8.84 9.11
CA PRO A 108 -14.47 -8.55 7.66
C PRO A 108 -15.20 -7.25 7.34
N PRO A 109 -14.72 -6.50 6.36
CA PRO A 109 -15.45 -5.32 5.89
C PRO A 109 -16.78 -5.72 5.26
N ASP A 110 -17.69 -4.76 5.14
CA ASP A 110 -19.00 -4.99 4.53
C ASP A 110 -18.85 -5.53 3.11
N PRO A 111 -19.83 -6.34 2.63
CA PRO A 111 -19.76 -6.90 1.28
C PRO A 111 -19.63 -5.83 0.17
N ASP A 112 -20.12 -4.63 0.40
CA ASP A 112 -20.04 -3.52 -0.55
C ASP A 112 -18.83 -2.61 -0.31
N TRP A 113 -17.86 -3.05 0.48
CA TRP A 113 -16.64 -2.28 0.73
C TRP A 113 -15.93 -1.96 -0.58
N ASP A 114 -15.57 -0.70 -0.74
CA ASP A 114 -15.03 -0.15 -1.99
C ASP A 114 -13.50 -0.17 -2.07
N GLY A 115 -12.82 -0.81 -1.12
CA GLY A 115 -11.37 -0.84 -1.07
C GLY A 115 -10.73 0.37 -0.40
N VAL A 116 -11.54 1.29 0.08
CA VAL A 116 -11.05 2.52 0.74
C VAL A 116 -10.90 2.25 2.23
N TYR A 117 -9.74 2.62 2.76
CA TYR A 117 -9.47 2.47 4.18
C TYR A 117 -10.04 3.66 4.95
N GLU A 118 -10.85 3.35 5.95
CA GLU A 118 -11.38 4.33 6.90
C GLU A 118 -10.88 3.99 8.28
N PRO A 119 -9.84 4.67 8.78
CA PRO A 119 -9.18 4.27 10.02
C PRO A 119 -10.09 4.12 11.23
N ARG A 120 -11.17 4.90 11.28
CA ARG A 120 -12.08 4.91 12.41
C ARG A 120 -13.08 3.76 12.40
N LYS A 121 -13.17 3.00 11.30
CA LYS A 121 -14.14 1.92 11.16
C LYS A 121 -13.57 0.56 11.49
N ILE A 122 -12.25 0.44 11.65
CA ILE A 122 -11.62 -0.83 11.99
C ILE A 122 -11.41 -0.87 13.49
N PRO A 123 -12.05 -1.84 14.20
CA PRO A 123 -11.83 -1.96 15.63
C PRO A 123 -10.37 -2.27 15.94
N GLU A 124 -9.84 -1.63 16.96
CA GLU A 124 -8.51 -1.91 17.47
C GLU A 124 -8.62 -2.87 18.63
N ASP A 125 -7.65 -3.79 18.73
CA ASP A 125 -7.66 -4.79 19.78
C ASP A 125 -7.49 -4.18 21.18
N ASN A 126 -6.90 -3.01 21.25
CA ASN A 126 -6.55 -2.34 22.50
C ASN A 126 -7.38 -1.11 22.80
N ILE A 127 -8.57 -1.01 22.25
CA ILE A 127 -9.45 0.14 22.51
C ILE A 127 -9.79 0.20 24.00
N GLN A 128 -9.70 1.39 24.52
CA GLN A 128 -9.98 1.68 25.92
C GLN A 128 -11.34 2.31 26.11
#